data_83071150bf4482a79f567c2ea9997af3
#
_entry.id   83071150bf4482a79f567c2ea9997af3
#
_cell.length_a   1.000
_cell.length_b   1.000
_cell.length_c   1.000
_cell.angle_alpha   90.00
_cell.angle_beta   90.00
_cell.angle_gamma   90.00
#
_symmetry.space_group_name_H-M   'P 1'
#
loop_
_entity.id
_entity.type
_entity.pdbx_description
1 polymer ?
#
loop_
_entity_poly.entity_id
_entity_poly.type
_entity_poly.pdbx_seq_one_letter_code
_entity_poly.pdbx_strand_id
1 'polypeptide(L)'
;WYGDIPETNKLNFETSPEVFFQSLLSEKDGKDNNQVSGGHYYYSTIKKKSASTRAYLGEGPSLGFEFQNWFFTSNNRYAVSVLYVLPGSPADLAGLRRGDWIHSIDGVAVNNSNIYDLLGSKTVTVGVSDSYRKLFSTRSVELVPATVKDNPVFLTKVYNDLSTGGKKVGYLVYNHFTSGPDGDTDTEYDDDLRQAFARFKAAQVQEFVLDLRYNGGGLVTSAQLLSEMLAPASALGKTFCDLVYSDKQNKTVNYQLRQTGQNLDLPRLIVLTSSRTASASEAVINGLKPFYQVMVIGERTEGKNVGSITLSSDKYEYDLHPIVC
;
A
#
# COMPACT_ATOMS: atom_id res chain seq x y z
N TRP A 1 25.03 6.73 -2.72
CA TRP A 1 24.05 7.65 -3.32
C TRP A 1 24.67 9.01 -3.61
N TYR A 2 25.25 9.67 -2.62
CA TYR A 2 25.76 11.04 -2.75
C TYR A 2 27.10 11.17 -3.53
N GLY A 3 27.79 10.08 -3.78
CA GLY A 3 29.00 10.06 -4.59
C GLY A 3 28.71 10.14 -6.09
N ASP A 4 27.44 9.84 -6.47
CA ASP A 4 27.06 9.71 -7.88
C ASP A 4 26.34 10.97 -8.42
N ILE A 5 26.10 12.00 -7.57
CA ILE A 5 25.45 13.24 -8.01
C ILE A 5 26.42 14.06 -8.87
N PRO A 6 26.07 14.42 -10.11
CA PRO A 6 26.89 15.26 -10.95
C PRO A 6 27.16 16.63 -10.33
N GLU A 7 28.31 17.23 -10.67
CA GLU A 7 28.60 18.61 -10.31
C GLU A 7 27.51 19.55 -10.86
N THR A 8 27.14 20.59 -10.11
CA THR A 8 26.02 21.50 -10.44
C THR A 8 26.13 22.10 -11.85
N ASN A 9 27.34 22.35 -12.33
CA ASN A 9 27.61 22.89 -13.68
C ASN A 9 27.39 21.86 -14.80
N LYS A 10 27.20 20.57 -14.47
CA LYS A 10 26.91 19.51 -15.43
C LYS A 10 25.40 19.16 -15.46
N LEU A 11 24.60 19.82 -14.62
CA LEU A 11 23.16 19.60 -14.54
C LEU A 11 22.43 20.37 -15.66
N ASN A 12 21.48 19.71 -16.29
CA ASN A 12 20.63 20.33 -17.31
C ASN A 12 19.33 20.83 -16.71
N PHE A 13 19.24 22.12 -16.44
CA PHE A 13 18.04 22.78 -15.88
C PHE A 13 16.97 23.13 -16.94
N GLU A 14 17.22 22.86 -18.22
CA GLU A 14 16.29 23.13 -19.33
C GLU A 14 15.25 22.01 -19.52
N THR A 15 15.32 20.93 -18.75
CA THR A 15 14.39 19.79 -18.81
C THR A 15 13.20 19.96 -17.88
N SER A 16 12.13 19.14 -18.06
CA SER A 16 11.02 19.12 -17.10
C SER A 16 11.50 18.70 -15.71
N PRO A 17 10.80 19.12 -14.64
CA PRO A 17 11.16 18.73 -13.26
C PRO A 17 11.28 17.20 -13.06
N GLU A 18 10.44 16.43 -13.74
CA GLU A 18 10.44 14.97 -13.66
C GLU A 18 11.71 14.37 -14.28
N VAL A 19 12.06 14.83 -15.48
CA VAL A 19 13.28 14.40 -16.19
C VAL A 19 14.53 14.85 -15.43
N PHE A 20 14.51 16.07 -14.93
CA PHE A 20 15.60 16.57 -14.09
C PHE A 20 15.79 15.75 -12.83
N PHE A 21 14.72 15.52 -12.07
CA PHE A 21 14.78 14.71 -10.84
C PHE A 21 15.30 13.30 -11.14
N GLN A 22 14.79 12.66 -12.19
CA GLN A 22 15.22 11.32 -12.58
C GLN A 22 16.71 11.28 -12.95
N SER A 23 17.25 12.33 -13.55
CA SER A 23 18.69 12.42 -13.91
C SER A 23 19.63 12.50 -12.70
N LEU A 24 19.10 12.79 -11.51
CA LEU A 24 19.84 12.83 -10.25
C LEU A 24 19.84 11.48 -9.50
N LEU A 25 19.06 10.50 -9.95
CA LEU A 25 18.92 9.24 -9.25
C LEU A 25 20.07 8.30 -9.60
N SER A 26 20.53 7.56 -8.59
CA SER A 26 21.52 6.51 -8.75
C SER A 26 20.89 5.21 -9.24
N GLU A 27 21.61 4.40 -10.01
CA GLU A 27 21.21 3.04 -10.37
C GLU A 27 21.01 2.12 -9.15
N LYS A 28 21.48 2.52 -7.97
CA LYS A 28 21.21 1.83 -6.71
C LYS A 28 19.82 2.12 -6.13
N ASP A 29 19.14 3.14 -6.67
CA ASP A 29 17.78 3.47 -6.30
C ASP A 29 16.80 2.61 -7.10
N GLY A 30 16.17 1.65 -6.46
CA GLY A 30 15.19 0.81 -7.12
C GLY A 30 15.73 -0.57 -7.52
N LYS A 31 15.25 -1.06 -8.64
CA LYS A 31 15.62 -2.39 -9.15
C LYS A 31 15.50 -2.49 -10.67
N ASP A 32 16.24 -3.42 -11.24
CA ASP A 32 16.10 -3.77 -12.66
C ASP A 32 14.76 -4.48 -12.91
N ASN A 33 14.10 -4.06 -13.97
CA ASN A 33 12.85 -4.65 -14.41
C ASN A 33 12.96 -5.11 -15.86
N ASN A 34 13.22 -6.39 -16.06
CA ASN A 34 13.38 -7.00 -17.38
C ASN A 34 12.09 -7.00 -18.23
N GLN A 35 10.96 -6.58 -17.67
CA GLN A 35 9.67 -6.52 -18.37
C GLN A 35 9.38 -5.14 -19.00
N VAL A 36 10.20 -4.12 -18.69
CA VAL A 36 10.07 -2.76 -19.23
C VAL A 36 11.27 -2.45 -20.11
N SER A 37 11.01 -2.00 -21.32
CA SER A 37 12.06 -1.49 -22.22
C SER A 37 12.77 -0.29 -21.58
N GLY A 38 14.05 -0.44 -21.22
CA GLY A 38 14.80 0.56 -20.48
C GLY A 38 15.15 0.16 -19.05
N GLY A 39 14.61 -0.95 -18.57
CA GLY A 39 15.15 -1.87 -17.57
C GLY A 39 15.20 -1.44 -16.12
N HIS A 40 15.11 -0.18 -15.72
CA HIS A 40 15.25 0.22 -14.32
C HIS A 40 13.99 0.89 -13.77
N TYR A 41 13.60 0.49 -12.55
CA TYR A 41 12.50 1.08 -11.80
C TYR A 41 13.03 1.77 -10.54
N TYR A 42 12.87 3.07 -10.45
CA TYR A 42 13.30 3.86 -9.31
C TYR A 42 12.25 3.86 -8.19
N TYR A 43 12.69 3.74 -6.95
CA TYR A 43 11.83 3.91 -5.76
C TYR A 43 11.65 5.38 -5.37
N SER A 44 12.64 6.22 -5.65
CA SER A 44 12.48 7.68 -5.52
C SER A 44 11.56 8.21 -6.61
N THR A 45 10.63 9.08 -6.24
CA THR A 45 9.67 9.67 -7.17
C THR A 45 9.50 11.16 -6.98
N ILE A 46 9.12 11.84 -8.04
CA ILE A 46 8.62 13.21 -8.04
C ILE A 46 7.18 13.18 -8.54
N LYS A 47 6.29 13.89 -7.88
CA LYS A 47 4.88 13.94 -8.30
C LYS A 47 4.39 15.38 -8.30
N LYS A 48 3.72 15.79 -9.37
CA LYS A 48 3.01 17.07 -9.39
C LYS A 48 1.88 17.02 -8.38
N LYS A 49 1.78 18.03 -7.53
CA LYS A 49 0.68 18.19 -6.58
C LYS A 49 -0.63 18.25 -7.35
N SER A 50 -1.52 17.32 -7.08
CA SER A 50 -2.84 17.27 -7.67
C SER A 50 -3.87 16.88 -6.60
N ALA A 51 -5.13 17.16 -6.85
CA ALA A 51 -6.21 16.68 -5.98
C ALA A 51 -6.19 15.14 -5.82
N SER A 52 -5.75 14.41 -6.87
CA SER A 52 -5.65 12.95 -6.84
C SER A 52 -4.49 12.43 -5.97
N THR A 53 -3.40 13.20 -5.80
CA THR A 53 -2.31 12.81 -4.89
C THR A 53 -2.75 12.91 -3.43
N ARG A 54 -3.63 13.86 -3.12
CA ARG A 54 -4.25 13.99 -1.80
C ARG A 54 -5.24 12.86 -1.51
N ALA A 55 -5.95 12.38 -2.53
CA ALA A 55 -6.86 11.24 -2.40
C ALA A 55 -6.12 9.94 -1.96
N TYR A 56 -4.91 9.73 -2.47
CA TYR A 56 -4.07 8.59 -2.08
C TYR A 56 -3.59 8.66 -0.62
N LEU A 57 -3.50 9.86 -0.05
CA LEU A 57 -3.17 10.11 1.36
C LEU A 57 -4.40 10.27 2.26
N GLY A 58 -5.62 10.05 1.73
CA GLY A 58 -6.87 10.23 2.48
C GLY A 58 -7.43 11.66 2.51
N GLU A 59 -6.75 12.62 1.89
CA GLU A 59 -7.06 14.05 2.00
C GLU A 59 -7.92 14.62 0.87
N GLY A 60 -8.37 13.82 -0.08
CA GLY A 60 -9.07 14.32 -1.26
C GLY A 60 -10.25 13.48 -1.73
N PRO A 61 -11.01 14.00 -2.70
CA PRO A 61 -12.07 13.22 -3.32
C PRO A 61 -11.54 11.96 -3.97
N SER A 62 -12.21 10.84 -3.75
CA SER A 62 -11.87 9.51 -4.26
C SER A 62 -13.12 8.85 -4.85
N LEU A 63 -12.93 7.93 -5.78
CA LEU A 63 -13.99 7.04 -6.24
C LEU A 63 -14.22 5.88 -5.26
N GLY A 64 -13.29 5.64 -4.34
CA GLY A 64 -13.42 4.70 -3.22
C GLY A 64 -13.20 3.25 -3.58
N PHE A 65 -12.31 2.96 -4.52
CA PHE A 65 -11.87 1.59 -4.80
C PHE A 65 -10.40 1.55 -5.20
N GLU A 66 -9.75 0.44 -4.93
CA GLU A 66 -8.39 0.14 -5.39
C GLU A 66 -8.45 -0.77 -6.60
N PHE A 67 -7.49 -0.62 -7.50
CA PHE A 67 -7.51 -1.35 -8.76
C PHE A 67 -6.12 -1.77 -9.26
N GLN A 68 -6.11 -2.73 -10.19
CA GLN A 68 -4.95 -3.16 -10.94
C GLN A 68 -5.22 -3.02 -12.43
N ASN A 69 -4.32 -2.34 -13.14
CA ASN A 69 -4.35 -2.30 -14.60
C ASN A 69 -3.68 -3.54 -15.20
N TRP A 70 -4.22 -3.98 -16.32
CA TRP A 70 -3.75 -5.13 -17.08
C TRP A 70 -3.65 -4.77 -18.56
N PHE A 71 -2.57 -5.23 -19.18
CA PHE A 71 -2.41 -5.18 -20.62
C PHE A 71 -2.41 -6.61 -21.16
N PHE A 72 -3.40 -6.93 -22.01
CA PHE A 72 -3.55 -8.23 -22.62
C PHE A 72 -2.91 -8.22 -24.01
N THR A 73 -1.73 -8.81 -24.14
CA THR A 73 -0.96 -8.87 -25.40
C THR A 73 -1.68 -9.65 -26.49
N SER A 74 -2.50 -10.64 -26.12
CA SER A 74 -3.26 -11.49 -27.06
C SER A 74 -4.24 -10.73 -27.94
N ASN A 75 -4.74 -9.59 -27.48
CA ASN A 75 -5.73 -8.77 -28.19
C ASN A 75 -5.43 -7.26 -28.14
N ASN A 76 -4.24 -6.89 -27.69
CA ASN A 76 -3.75 -5.50 -27.58
C ASN A 76 -4.74 -4.60 -26.81
N ARG A 77 -5.23 -5.04 -25.66
CA ARG A 77 -6.23 -4.32 -24.86
C ARG A 77 -5.78 -4.10 -23.43
N TYR A 78 -6.25 -2.98 -22.88
CA TYR A 78 -6.18 -2.71 -21.46
C TYR A 78 -7.52 -3.04 -20.79
N ALA A 79 -7.46 -3.46 -19.54
CA ALA A 79 -8.59 -3.54 -18.63
C ALA A 79 -8.12 -3.33 -17.20
N VAL A 80 -9.05 -3.01 -16.31
CA VAL A 80 -8.78 -2.76 -14.90
C VAL A 80 -9.59 -3.74 -14.06
N SER A 81 -8.93 -4.44 -13.15
CA SER A 81 -9.62 -5.25 -12.14
C SER A 81 -9.78 -4.47 -10.83
N VAL A 82 -10.97 -4.53 -10.25
CA VAL A 82 -11.24 -3.96 -8.92
C VAL A 82 -10.71 -4.92 -7.85
N LEU A 83 -9.81 -4.43 -7.00
CA LEU A 83 -9.16 -5.21 -5.94
C LEU A 83 -9.96 -5.21 -4.64
N TYR A 84 -10.44 -4.04 -4.24
CA TYR A 84 -11.40 -3.84 -3.14
C TYR A 84 -12.16 -2.54 -3.32
N VAL A 85 -13.26 -2.40 -2.61
CA VAL A 85 -14.12 -1.22 -2.62
C VAL A 85 -14.33 -0.78 -1.17
N LEU A 86 -14.15 0.51 -0.91
CA LEU A 86 -14.33 1.08 0.43
C LEU A 86 -15.82 1.18 0.76
N PRO A 87 -16.26 0.70 1.92
CA PRO A 87 -17.66 0.77 2.33
C PRO A 87 -18.18 2.22 2.35
N GLY A 88 -19.40 2.42 1.82
CA GLY A 88 -20.04 3.74 1.74
C GLY A 88 -19.45 4.69 0.71
N SER A 89 -18.45 4.28 -0.06
CA SER A 89 -17.85 5.08 -1.12
C SER A 89 -18.73 5.21 -2.35
N PRO A 90 -18.43 6.15 -3.28
CA PRO A 90 -19.10 6.23 -4.58
C PRO A 90 -19.14 4.89 -5.32
N ALA A 91 -18.03 4.15 -5.32
CA ALA A 91 -17.95 2.83 -5.95
C ALA A 91 -18.86 1.80 -5.28
N ASP A 92 -18.92 1.78 -3.94
CA ASP A 92 -19.78 0.88 -3.18
C ASP A 92 -21.27 1.20 -3.43
N LEU A 93 -21.65 2.48 -3.33
CA LEU A 93 -23.01 2.94 -3.59
C LEU A 93 -23.48 2.65 -5.03
N ALA A 94 -22.55 2.71 -5.97
CA ALA A 94 -22.79 2.36 -7.38
C ALA A 94 -22.73 0.85 -7.64
N GLY A 95 -22.47 0.04 -6.61
CA GLY A 95 -22.48 -1.43 -6.68
C GLY A 95 -21.27 -2.05 -7.37
N LEU A 96 -20.11 -1.35 -7.43
CA LEU A 96 -18.83 -1.97 -7.78
C LEU A 96 -18.45 -2.96 -6.68
N ARG A 97 -17.78 -4.03 -7.10
CA ARG A 97 -17.33 -5.08 -6.18
C ARG A 97 -15.94 -5.58 -6.56
N ARG A 98 -15.24 -6.12 -5.58
CA ARG A 98 -14.01 -6.88 -5.83
C ARG A 98 -14.23 -7.95 -6.90
N GLY A 99 -13.35 -7.96 -7.90
CA GLY A 99 -13.41 -8.90 -9.02
C GLY A 99 -14.17 -8.38 -10.24
N ASP A 100 -14.80 -7.20 -10.14
CA ASP A 100 -15.32 -6.50 -11.32
C ASP A 100 -14.16 -6.07 -12.23
N TRP A 101 -14.46 -6.00 -13.54
CA TRP A 101 -13.53 -5.56 -14.57
C TRP A 101 -14.05 -4.34 -15.30
N ILE A 102 -13.25 -3.28 -15.31
CA ILE A 102 -13.55 -2.04 -16.02
C ILE A 102 -12.89 -2.14 -17.40
N HIS A 103 -13.69 -1.97 -18.46
CA HIS A 103 -13.25 -2.06 -19.86
C HIS A 103 -13.31 -0.73 -20.60
N SER A 104 -14.10 0.22 -20.12
CA SER A 104 -14.20 1.56 -20.69
C SER A 104 -14.36 2.62 -19.59
N ILE A 105 -13.94 3.84 -19.92
CA ILE A 105 -14.08 5.05 -19.10
C ILE A 105 -14.64 6.12 -20.03
N ASP A 106 -15.77 6.72 -19.65
CA ASP A 106 -16.52 7.71 -20.46
C ASP A 106 -16.78 7.26 -21.89
N GLY A 107 -17.15 5.96 -22.04
CA GLY A 107 -17.44 5.33 -23.34
C GLY A 107 -16.19 4.98 -24.16
N VAL A 108 -15.00 5.35 -23.72
CA VAL A 108 -13.73 5.04 -24.39
C VAL A 108 -13.09 3.82 -23.75
N ALA A 109 -12.57 2.89 -24.56
CA ALA A 109 -11.84 1.74 -24.04
C ALA A 109 -10.68 2.17 -23.12
N VAL A 110 -10.44 1.41 -22.05
CA VAL A 110 -9.33 1.68 -21.12
C VAL A 110 -8.01 1.73 -21.89
N ASN A 111 -7.21 2.73 -21.62
CA ASN A 111 -5.88 2.94 -22.19
C ASN A 111 -4.97 3.66 -21.19
N ASN A 112 -3.68 3.84 -21.55
CA ASN A 112 -2.68 4.48 -20.68
C ASN A 112 -3.00 5.93 -20.29
N SER A 113 -3.84 6.62 -21.03
CA SER A 113 -4.18 8.03 -20.76
C SER A 113 -5.39 8.13 -19.85
N ASN A 114 -6.51 7.41 -20.16
CA ASN A 114 -7.75 7.56 -19.42
C ASN A 114 -7.79 6.79 -18.10
N ILE A 115 -6.87 5.84 -17.88
CA ILE A 115 -6.80 5.07 -16.61
C ILE A 115 -6.59 5.97 -15.39
N TYR A 116 -5.92 7.10 -15.56
CA TYR A 116 -5.68 8.06 -14.47
C TYR A 116 -6.95 8.78 -14.01
N ASP A 117 -8.02 8.78 -14.81
CA ASP A 117 -9.31 9.32 -14.42
C ASP A 117 -9.94 8.52 -13.27
N LEU A 118 -9.54 7.24 -13.09
CA LEU A 118 -9.98 6.39 -11.99
C LEU A 118 -9.37 6.80 -10.63
N LEU A 119 -8.41 7.71 -10.62
CA LEU A 119 -7.84 8.26 -9.37
C LEU A 119 -8.75 9.27 -8.66
N GLY A 120 -9.95 9.53 -9.21
CA GLY A 120 -10.98 10.34 -8.53
C GLY A 120 -10.87 11.84 -8.71
N SER A 121 -10.16 12.31 -9.75
CA SER A 121 -10.05 13.75 -10.03
C SER A 121 -11.33 14.36 -10.64
N LYS A 122 -12.20 13.55 -11.22
CA LYS A 122 -13.45 13.95 -11.87
C LYS A 122 -14.51 12.84 -11.83
N THR A 123 -15.76 13.21 -12.12
CA THR A 123 -16.83 12.24 -12.39
C THR A 123 -16.49 11.44 -13.64
N VAL A 124 -16.67 10.12 -13.58
CA VAL A 124 -16.45 9.20 -14.70
C VAL A 124 -17.59 8.20 -14.81
N THR A 125 -17.89 7.78 -16.04
CA THR A 125 -18.77 6.64 -16.30
C THR A 125 -17.91 5.44 -16.69
N VAL A 126 -17.92 4.37 -15.88
CA VAL A 126 -17.15 3.16 -16.14
C VAL A 126 -18.03 2.06 -16.71
N GLY A 127 -17.56 1.42 -17.76
CA GLY A 127 -18.16 0.23 -18.32
C GLY A 127 -17.57 -1.02 -17.66
N VAL A 128 -18.43 -1.81 -17.01
CA VAL A 128 -18.04 -2.89 -16.10
C VAL A 128 -18.54 -4.24 -16.57
N SER A 129 -17.79 -5.30 -16.36
CA SER A 129 -18.20 -6.69 -16.46
C SER A 129 -17.69 -7.50 -15.25
N ASP A 130 -18.23 -8.71 -15.08
CA ASP A 130 -17.84 -9.65 -14.02
C ASP A 130 -16.66 -10.56 -14.43
N SER A 131 -16.07 -10.34 -15.61
CA SER A 131 -14.99 -11.18 -16.13
C SER A 131 -14.11 -10.43 -17.12
N TYR A 132 -12.79 -10.62 -17.01
CA TYR A 132 -11.81 -10.12 -18.00
C TYR A 132 -11.99 -10.73 -19.39
N ARG A 133 -12.61 -11.90 -19.48
CA ARG A 133 -12.88 -12.61 -20.76
C ARG A 133 -14.02 -11.98 -21.54
N LYS A 134 -14.89 -11.21 -20.89
CA LYS A 134 -15.92 -10.43 -21.56
C LYS A 134 -15.27 -9.18 -22.15
N LEU A 135 -15.24 -9.06 -23.46
CA LEU A 135 -14.60 -7.96 -24.18
C LEU A 135 -15.46 -6.70 -24.23
N PHE A 136 -16.61 -6.69 -23.58
CA PHE A 136 -17.56 -5.58 -23.55
C PHE A 136 -18.16 -5.43 -22.17
N SER A 137 -18.57 -4.22 -21.88
CA SER A 137 -19.24 -3.89 -20.62
C SER A 137 -20.62 -4.51 -20.58
N THR A 138 -20.99 -5.12 -19.46
CA THR A 138 -22.34 -5.63 -19.21
C THR A 138 -23.23 -4.63 -18.50
N ARG A 139 -22.62 -3.63 -17.85
CA ARG A 139 -23.27 -2.49 -17.19
C ARG A 139 -22.40 -1.25 -17.25
N SER A 140 -23.02 -0.07 -17.18
CA SER A 140 -22.35 1.21 -16.99
C SER A 140 -22.66 1.76 -15.60
N VAL A 141 -21.67 2.37 -14.99
CA VAL A 141 -21.77 2.92 -13.64
C VAL A 141 -21.14 4.31 -13.62
N GLU A 142 -21.90 5.31 -13.18
CA GLU A 142 -21.38 6.65 -12.93
C GLU A 142 -20.79 6.72 -11.52
N LEU A 143 -19.59 7.28 -11.42
CA LEU A 143 -18.86 7.47 -10.18
C LEU A 143 -18.53 8.96 -10.01
N VAL A 144 -19.12 9.57 -8.99
CA VAL A 144 -18.88 10.97 -8.61
C VAL A 144 -17.92 10.98 -7.44
N PRO A 145 -16.73 11.58 -7.56
CA PRO A 145 -15.76 11.59 -6.47
C PRO A 145 -16.32 12.22 -5.18
N ALA A 146 -16.01 11.61 -4.06
CA ALA A 146 -16.36 12.11 -2.73
C ALA A 146 -15.21 11.89 -1.75
N THR A 147 -15.19 12.65 -0.65
CA THR A 147 -14.27 12.36 0.45
C THR A 147 -14.69 11.06 1.11
N VAL A 148 -13.80 10.08 1.12
CA VAL A 148 -14.02 8.74 1.67
C VAL A 148 -12.94 8.46 2.70
N LYS A 149 -13.31 7.96 3.88
CA LYS A 149 -12.34 7.46 4.85
C LYS A 149 -11.76 6.14 4.36
N ASP A 150 -10.47 6.13 4.08
CA ASP A 150 -9.73 4.92 3.71
C ASP A 150 -9.07 4.31 4.94
N ASN A 151 -9.91 3.70 5.81
CA ASN A 151 -9.41 3.06 7.02
C ASN A 151 -8.65 1.76 6.67
N PRO A 152 -7.36 1.64 7.03
CA PRO A 152 -6.55 0.48 6.72
C PRO A 152 -7.02 -0.80 7.40
N VAL A 153 -7.76 -0.73 8.52
CA VAL A 153 -8.41 -1.86 9.18
C VAL A 153 -9.66 -2.26 8.38
N PHE A 154 -9.43 -2.71 7.15
CA PHE A 154 -10.48 -2.88 6.15
C PHE A 154 -11.50 -3.96 6.51
N LEU A 155 -11.03 -5.10 7.04
CA LEU A 155 -11.88 -6.21 7.47
C LEU A 155 -11.29 -6.93 8.65
N THR A 156 -12.09 -7.14 9.68
CA THR A 156 -11.77 -7.99 10.82
C THR A 156 -12.80 -9.09 10.97
N LYS A 157 -12.36 -10.33 11.20
CA LYS A 157 -13.26 -11.47 11.41
C LYS A 157 -12.65 -12.50 12.36
N VAL A 158 -13.49 -13.15 13.15
CA VAL A 158 -13.12 -14.35 13.92
C VAL A 158 -13.88 -15.54 13.33
N TYR A 159 -13.14 -16.53 12.87
CA TYR A 159 -13.70 -17.80 12.39
C TYR A 159 -13.69 -18.81 13.53
N ASN A 160 -14.81 -19.49 13.72
CA ASN A 160 -15.03 -20.51 14.75
C ASN A 160 -15.44 -21.86 14.11
N ASP A 161 -14.96 -22.13 12.92
CA ASP A 161 -15.42 -23.26 12.12
C ASP A 161 -14.77 -24.57 12.61
N LEU A 162 -15.55 -25.67 12.53
CA LEU A 162 -15.06 -27.02 12.79
C LEU A 162 -13.95 -27.45 11.81
N SER A 163 -13.91 -26.88 10.59
CA SER A 163 -12.84 -27.08 9.60
C SER A 163 -11.47 -26.63 10.11
N THR A 164 -11.44 -25.74 11.12
CA THR A 164 -10.20 -25.29 11.79
C THR A 164 -9.76 -26.22 12.93
N GLY A 165 -10.38 -27.38 13.09
CA GLY A 165 -10.16 -28.26 14.24
C GLY A 165 -10.69 -27.68 15.56
N GLY A 166 -11.70 -26.81 15.51
CA GLY A 166 -12.28 -26.12 16.66
C GLY A 166 -11.47 -24.92 17.15
N LYS A 167 -10.37 -24.55 16.48
CA LYS A 167 -9.59 -23.37 16.82
C LYS A 167 -10.27 -22.09 16.32
N LYS A 168 -10.21 -21.05 17.13
CA LYS A 168 -10.62 -19.70 16.73
C LYS A 168 -9.50 -19.03 15.94
N VAL A 169 -9.80 -18.58 14.73
CA VAL A 169 -8.86 -17.93 13.82
C VAL A 169 -9.23 -16.45 13.68
N GLY A 170 -8.34 -15.56 14.08
CA GLY A 170 -8.43 -14.13 13.79
C GLY A 170 -8.01 -13.87 12.33
N TYR A 171 -8.74 -13.01 11.63
CA TYR A 171 -8.43 -12.59 10.29
C TYR A 171 -8.53 -11.08 10.18
N LEU A 172 -7.46 -10.47 9.69
CA LEU A 172 -7.36 -9.03 9.45
C LEU A 172 -6.93 -8.78 8.01
N VAL A 173 -7.70 -7.99 7.25
CA VAL A 173 -7.24 -7.36 6.02
C VAL A 173 -6.78 -5.96 6.37
N TYR A 174 -5.50 -5.67 6.11
CA TYR A 174 -4.87 -4.38 6.41
C TYR A 174 -4.26 -3.81 5.14
N ASN A 175 -4.86 -2.74 4.60
CA ASN A 175 -4.63 -2.33 3.21
C ASN A 175 -3.44 -1.38 3.03
N HIS A 176 -3.07 -0.58 4.04
CA HIS A 176 -1.92 0.32 4.02
C HIS A 176 -1.52 0.70 5.44
N PHE A 177 -0.33 1.27 5.62
CA PHE A 177 0.17 1.71 6.92
C PHE A 177 0.06 3.23 7.03
N THR A 178 -0.97 3.68 7.74
CA THR A 178 -1.18 5.07 8.14
C THR A 178 -1.82 5.10 9.53
N SER A 179 -1.52 6.14 10.32
CA SER A 179 -2.02 6.25 11.70
C SER A 179 -3.40 6.90 11.78
N GLY A 180 -3.77 7.70 10.78
CA GLY A 180 -5.07 8.38 10.70
C GLY A 180 -5.31 8.99 9.33
N PRO A 181 -6.47 9.64 9.13
CA PRO A 181 -6.83 10.29 7.87
C PRO A 181 -5.86 11.42 7.48
N ASP A 182 -5.24 12.09 8.45
CA ASP A 182 -4.26 13.16 8.24
C ASP A 182 -2.81 12.63 8.39
N GLY A 183 -2.58 11.36 8.09
CA GLY A 183 -1.26 10.72 8.12
C GLY A 183 -0.72 10.54 9.53
N ASP A 184 0.54 10.93 9.79
CA ASP A 184 1.24 10.73 11.06
C ASP A 184 0.88 11.73 12.16
N THR A 185 0.06 12.74 11.85
CA THR A 185 -0.45 13.73 12.82
C THR A 185 -1.72 13.31 13.53
N ASP A 186 -2.35 12.21 13.08
CA ASP A 186 -3.58 11.65 13.61
C ASP A 186 -3.38 10.18 14.00
N THR A 187 -4.13 9.67 14.96
CA THR A 187 -4.04 8.30 15.49
C THR A 187 -5.35 7.50 15.36
N GLU A 188 -6.36 8.03 14.69
CA GLU A 188 -7.69 7.41 14.58
C GLU A 188 -7.60 5.95 14.12
N TYR A 189 -6.81 5.67 13.08
CA TYR A 189 -6.71 4.32 12.52
C TYR A 189 -5.82 3.39 13.33
N ASP A 190 -4.79 3.92 14.00
CA ASP A 190 -4.00 3.16 14.97
C ASP A 190 -4.86 2.74 16.17
N ASP A 191 -5.80 3.60 16.60
CA ASP A 191 -6.75 3.27 17.69
C ASP A 191 -7.79 2.24 17.24
N ASP A 192 -8.28 2.32 16.00
CA ASP A 192 -9.15 1.29 15.41
C ASP A 192 -8.41 -0.06 15.31
N LEU A 193 -7.13 -0.05 14.96
CA LEU A 193 -6.30 -1.24 14.96
C LEU A 193 -6.16 -1.83 16.37
N ARG A 194 -5.89 -1.00 17.39
CA ARG A 194 -5.86 -1.44 18.82
C ARG A 194 -7.18 -2.05 19.24
N GLN A 195 -8.32 -1.44 18.87
CA GLN A 195 -9.65 -1.97 19.17
C GLN A 195 -9.90 -3.31 18.48
N ALA A 196 -9.46 -3.47 17.22
CA ALA A 196 -9.56 -4.73 16.49
C ALA A 196 -8.80 -5.84 17.23
N PHE A 197 -7.56 -5.57 17.67
CA PHE A 197 -6.77 -6.54 18.44
C PHE A 197 -7.33 -6.81 19.84
N ALA A 198 -7.92 -5.82 20.50
CA ALA A 198 -8.64 -6.04 21.75
C ALA A 198 -9.82 -7.02 21.56
N ARG A 199 -10.57 -6.92 20.44
CA ARG A 199 -11.64 -7.87 20.08
C ARG A 199 -11.10 -9.28 19.80
N PHE A 200 -9.98 -9.42 19.07
CA PHE A 200 -9.34 -10.71 18.83
C PHE A 200 -8.89 -11.36 20.13
N LYS A 201 -8.28 -10.58 21.04
CA LYS A 201 -7.84 -11.04 22.35
C LYS A 201 -9.02 -11.49 23.22
N ALA A 202 -10.08 -10.69 23.29
CA ALA A 202 -11.31 -11.04 24.01
C ALA A 202 -11.99 -12.30 23.45
N ALA A 203 -11.94 -12.49 22.14
CA ALA A 203 -12.42 -13.70 21.48
C ALA A 203 -11.52 -14.93 21.73
N GLN A 204 -10.33 -14.73 22.29
CA GLN A 204 -9.33 -15.79 22.54
C GLN A 204 -8.95 -16.54 21.26
N VAL A 205 -8.57 -15.80 20.21
CA VAL A 205 -8.09 -16.38 18.96
C VAL A 205 -6.80 -17.19 19.22
N GLN A 206 -6.65 -18.32 18.56
CA GLN A 206 -5.55 -19.27 18.73
C GLN A 206 -4.64 -19.33 17.50
N GLU A 207 -5.12 -18.82 16.38
CA GLU A 207 -4.39 -18.67 15.14
C GLU A 207 -4.72 -17.30 14.54
N PHE A 208 -3.82 -16.75 13.73
CA PHE A 208 -4.04 -15.46 13.11
C PHE A 208 -3.60 -15.43 11.65
N VAL A 209 -4.43 -14.83 10.82
CA VAL A 209 -4.15 -14.58 9.40
C VAL A 209 -4.16 -13.08 9.17
N LEU A 210 -3.02 -12.56 8.77
CA LEU A 210 -2.83 -11.17 8.33
C LEU A 210 -2.83 -11.12 6.81
N ASP A 211 -3.77 -10.41 6.22
CA ASP A 211 -3.87 -10.26 4.77
C ASP A 211 -3.27 -8.93 4.33
N LEU A 212 -2.10 -9.00 3.72
CA LEU A 212 -1.34 -7.87 3.17
C LEU A 212 -1.30 -7.87 1.63
N ARG A 213 -2.16 -8.66 0.97
CA ARG A 213 -2.11 -8.83 -0.50
C ARG A 213 -2.19 -7.52 -1.28
N TYR A 214 -2.85 -6.51 -0.74
CA TYR A 214 -3.01 -5.20 -1.39
C TYR A 214 -2.23 -4.08 -0.69
N ASN A 215 -1.41 -4.42 0.30
CA ASN A 215 -0.71 -3.45 1.12
C ASN A 215 0.70 -3.14 0.60
N GLY A 216 0.86 -1.99 -0.03
CA GLY A 216 2.14 -1.49 -0.56
C GLY A 216 3.07 -0.86 0.48
N GLY A 217 2.71 -0.88 1.77
CA GLY A 217 3.51 -0.28 2.83
C GLY A 217 2.89 0.98 3.42
N GLY A 218 3.72 1.91 3.87
CA GLY A 218 3.36 3.18 4.50
C GLY A 218 4.22 3.48 5.74
N LEU A 219 3.62 4.02 6.81
CA LEU A 219 4.33 4.46 8.00
C LEU A 219 4.97 3.30 8.78
N VAL A 220 6.25 3.44 9.09
CA VAL A 220 6.99 2.47 9.90
C VAL A 220 6.45 2.39 11.33
N THR A 221 5.94 3.49 11.87
CA THR A 221 5.33 3.54 13.21
C THR A 221 4.06 2.68 13.30
N SER A 222 3.18 2.72 12.29
CA SER A 222 2.00 1.85 12.24
C SER A 222 2.38 0.39 11.99
N ALA A 223 3.46 0.11 11.21
CA ALA A 223 3.99 -1.24 11.06
C ALA A 223 4.58 -1.78 12.37
N GLN A 224 5.28 -0.94 13.13
CA GLN A 224 5.75 -1.26 14.49
C GLN A 224 4.57 -1.62 15.38
N LEU A 225 3.52 -0.77 15.43
CA LEU A 225 2.33 -0.99 16.25
C LEU A 225 1.65 -2.34 15.92
N LEU A 226 1.43 -2.63 14.62
CA LEU A 226 0.87 -3.91 14.22
C LEU A 226 1.77 -5.08 14.65
N SER A 227 3.09 -4.94 14.48
CA SER A 227 4.06 -5.96 14.88
C SER A 227 4.10 -6.15 16.40
N GLU A 228 3.99 -5.09 17.19
CA GLU A 228 3.88 -5.16 18.65
C GLU A 228 2.69 -6.01 19.11
N MET A 229 1.54 -5.87 18.47
CA MET A 229 0.34 -6.63 18.80
C MET A 229 0.39 -8.09 18.34
N LEU A 230 1.15 -8.39 17.28
CA LEU A 230 1.35 -9.74 16.74
C LEU A 230 2.51 -10.49 17.41
N ALA A 231 3.47 -9.76 17.98
CA ALA A 231 4.70 -10.33 18.52
C ALA A 231 4.42 -11.29 19.69
N PRO A 232 5.17 -12.42 19.80
CA PRO A 232 5.17 -13.24 20.98
C PRO A 232 5.79 -12.47 22.16
N ALA A 233 5.38 -12.81 23.39
CA ALA A 233 5.86 -12.14 24.61
C ALA A 233 7.40 -12.13 24.71
N SER A 234 8.06 -13.16 24.19
CA SER A 234 9.53 -13.29 24.18
C SER A 234 10.25 -12.28 23.25
N ALA A 235 9.53 -11.64 22.34
CA ALA A 235 10.05 -10.64 21.41
C ALA A 235 9.96 -9.21 21.94
N LEU A 236 9.15 -8.99 22.98
CA LEU A 236 8.96 -7.65 23.54
C LEU A 236 10.27 -7.09 24.10
N GLY A 237 10.53 -5.81 23.83
CA GLY A 237 11.79 -5.13 24.17
C GLY A 237 12.92 -5.35 23.16
N LYS A 238 12.73 -6.19 22.13
CA LYS A 238 13.72 -6.42 21.09
C LYS A 238 13.49 -5.54 19.88
N THR A 239 14.52 -5.38 19.05
CA THR A 239 14.47 -4.58 17.83
C THR A 239 13.50 -5.19 16.82
N PHE A 240 12.54 -4.38 16.35
CA PHE A 240 11.67 -4.66 15.22
C PHE A 240 12.41 -4.39 13.90
N CYS A 241 12.94 -3.17 13.76
CA CYS A 241 13.76 -2.78 12.62
C CYS A 241 14.63 -1.56 12.95
N ASP A 242 15.68 -1.39 12.14
CA ASP A 242 16.53 -0.21 12.16
C ASP A 242 16.37 0.55 10.84
N LEU A 243 16.15 1.87 10.91
CA LEU A 243 16.30 2.76 9.77
C LEU A 243 17.71 3.33 9.78
N VAL A 244 18.53 2.84 8.86
CA VAL A 244 19.92 3.25 8.71
C VAL A 244 20.02 4.29 7.61
N TYR A 245 20.23 5.54 7.99
CA TYR A 245 20.38 6.66 7.05
C TYR A 245 21.79 6.65 6.43
N SER A 246 21.96 7.47 5.39
CA SER A 246 23.25 7.59 4.71
C SER A 246 24.38 7.97 5.69
N ASP A 247 25.62 7.63 5.32
CA ASP A 247 26.85 7.95 6.05
C ASP A 247 27.00 9.45 6.34
N LYS A 248 26.50 10.32 5.46
CA LYS A 248 26.49 11.77 5.68
C LYS A 248 25.57 12.22 6.81
N GLN A 249 24.48 11.51 7.04
CA GLN A 249 23.59 11.78 8.16
C GLN A 249 24.05 11.08 9.44
N ASN A 250 24.80 9.99 9.31
CA ASN A 250 25.34 9.18 10.42
C ASN A 250 24.27 8.94 11.52
N LYS A 251 23.08 8.56 11.09
CA LYS A 251 21.90 8.39 11.94
C LYS A 251 21.31 7.00 11.75
N THR A 252 21.02 6.33 12.86
CA THR A 252 20.22 5.13 12.91
C THR A 252 19.04 5.35 13.86
N VAL A 253 17.83 4.99 13.43
CA VAL A 253 16.63 5.02 14.28
C VAL A 253 16.20 3.59 14.53
N ASN A 254 16.26 3.17 15.79
CA ASN A 254 15.87 1.84 16.23
C ASN A 254 14.41 1.82 16.67
N TYR A 255 13.63 0.93 16.09
CA TYR A 255 12.26 0.65 16.46
C TYR A 255 12.19 -0.67 17.24
N GLN A 256 11.69 -0.63 18.47
CA GLN A 256 11.58 -1.78 19.35
C GLN A 256 10.14 -2.23 19.51
N LEU A 257 9.93 -3.55 19.63
CA LEU A 257 8.62 -4.13 19.96
C LEU A 257 8.25 -3.82 21.41
N ARG A 258 7.18 -3.08 21.62
CA ARG A 258 6.70 -2.66 22.95
C ARG A 258 5.48 -3.47 23.37
N GLN A 259 5.22 -3.49 24.65
CA GLN A 259 3.99 -4.06 25.18
C GLN A 259 2.83 -3.09 24.99
N THR A 260 1.79 -3.51 24.26
CA THR A 260 0.61 -2.67 23.96
C THR A 260 -0.61 -3.00 24.83
N GLY A 261 -0.59 -4.11 25.57
CA GLY A 261 -1.77 -4.66 26.26
C GLY A 261 -2.70 -5.47 25.35
N GLN A 262 -2.63 -5.32 24.04
CA GLN A 262 -3.42 -6.03 23.03
C GLN A 262 -2.63 -7.17 22.34
N ASN A 263 -1.41 -7.45 22.78
CA ASN A 263 -0.59 -8.56 22.24
C ASN A 263 -1.37 -9.88 22.28
N LEU A 264 -1.39 -10.59 21.16
CA LEU A 264 -2.08 -11.88 21.05
C LEU A 264 -1.25 -13.04 21.58
N ASP A 265 0.08 -12.92 21.57
CA ASP A 265 1.05 -13.93 22.05
C ASP A 265 0.80 -15.31 21.43
N LEU A 266 0.70 -15.37 20.11
CA LEU A 266 0.42 -16.59 19.36
C LEU A 266 1.70 -17.31 18.95
N PRO A 267 1.64 -18.65 18.74
CA PRO A 267 2.82 -19.44 18.41
C PRO A 267 3.34 -19.21 16.98
N ARG A 268 2.52 -18.65 16.11
CA ARG A 268 2.85 -18.38 14.71
C ARG A 268 1.95 -17.30 14.12
N LEU A 269 2.40 -16.73 12.98
CA LEU A 269 1.65 -15.81 12.16
C LEU A 269 1.53 -16.38 10.74
N ILE A 270 0.35 -16.30 10.13
CA ILE A 270 0.12 -16.58 8.74
C ILE A 270 -0.09 -15.25 8.03
N VAL A 271 0.69 -14.97 6.97
CA VAL A 271 0.59 -13.73 6.19
C VAL A 271 0.24 -14.07 4.74
N LEU A 272 -0.84 -13.46 4.24
CA LEU A 272 -1.19 -13.56 2.83
C LEU A 272 -0.53 -12.40 2.07
N THR A 273 0.17 -12.72 0.97
CA THR A 273 0.94 -11.76 0.19
C THR A 273 0.61 -11.81 -1.30
N SER A 274 0.93 -10.73 -1.99
CA SER A 274 0.99 -10.67 -3.45
C SER A 274 2.23 -9.88 -3.90
N SER A 275 2.44 -9.74 -5.19
CA SER A 275 3.47 -8.88 -5.76
C SER A 275 3.32 -7.39 -5.41
N ARG A 276 2.16 -6.98 -4.87
CA ARG A 276 1.91 -5.62 -4.36
C ARG A 276 2.29 -5.42 -2.90
N THR A 277 2.56 -6.50 -2.17
CA THR A 277 3.00 -6.45 -0.77
C THR A 277 4.42 -5.89 -0.71
N ALA A 278 4.61 -4.72 -0.09
CA ALA A 278 5.88 -3.99 -0.16
C ALA A 278 6.24 -3.22 1.12
N SER A 279 7.50 -2.86 1.27
CA SER A 279 8.00 -1.86 2.24
C SER A 279 7.61 -2.19 3.70
N ALA A 280 6.81 -1.35 4.37
CA ALA A 280 6.35 -1.58 5.75
C ALA A 280 5.66 -2.94 5.95
N SER A 281 4.97 -3.47 4.93
CA SER A 281 4.43 -4.84 4.95
C SER A 281 5.54 -5.89 5.05
N GLU A 282 6.62 -5.69 4.31
CA GLU A 282 7.78 -6.59 4.34
C GLU A 282 8.57 -6.44 5.65
N ALA A 283 8.59 -5.22 6.23
CA ALA A 283 9.16 -4.99 7.54
C ALA A 283 8.41 -5.77 8.63
N VAL A 284 7.07 -5.82 8.61
CA VAL A 284 6.27 -6.66 9.53
C VAL A 284 6.66 -8.13 9.39
N ILE A 285 6.70 -8.66 8.15
CA ILE A 285 7.06 -10.05 7.88
C ILE A 285 8.46 -10.36 8.38
N ASN A 286 9.45 -9.55 7.98
CA ASN A 286 10.85 -9.84 8.25
C ASN A 286 11.26 -9.49 9.70
N GLY A 287 10.68 -8.44 10.29
CA GLY A 287 10.92 -8.04 11.67
C GLY A 287 10.39 -9.03 12.70
N LEU A 288 9.37 -9.81 12.34
CA LEU A 288 8.80 -10.84 13.21
C LEU A 288 9.41 -12.24 13.04
N LYS A 289 9.95 -12.57 11.84
CA LYS A 289 10.58 -13.88 11.55
C LYS A 289 11.64 -14.32 12.56
N PRO A 290 12.51 -13.45 13.13
CA PRO A 290 13.51 -13.88 14.10
C PRO A 290 12.94 -14.43 15.42
N PHE A 291 11.67 -14.14 15.72
CA PHE A 291 11.10 -14.40 17.06
C PHE A 291 10.15 -15.59 17.09
N TYR A 292 9.49 -15.88 15.97
CA TYR A 292 8.57 -17.01 15.86
C TYR A 292 8.30 -17.38 14.40
N GLN A 293 7.52 -18.42 14.17
CA GLN A 293 7.20 -18.89 12.84
C GLN A 293 6.26 -17.90 12.11
N VAL A 294 6.74 -17.28 11.05
CA VAL A 294 5.94 -16.48 10.10
C VAL A 294 5.79 -17.26 8.81
N MET A 295 4.57 -17.74 8.53
CA MET A 295 4.21 -18.48 7.32
C MET A 295 3.69 -17.50 6.27
N VAL A 296 4.38 -17.37 5.15
CA VAL A 296 3.97 -16.51 4.05
C VAL A 296 3.30 -17.35 2.97
N ILE A 297 2.07 -16.99 2.58
CA ILE A 297 1.27 -17.70 1.59
C ILE A 297 0.86 -16.70 0.49
N GLY A 298 1.16 -17.01 -0.75
CA GLY A 298 0.81 -16.19 -1.91
C GLY A 298 1.99 -15.97 -2.85
N GLU A 299 2.04 -14.80 -3.47
CA GLU A 299 3.10 -14.43 -4.40
C GLU A 299 4.32 -13.86 -3.67
N ARG A 300 5.43 -13.80 -4.39
CA ARG A 300 6.63 -13.09 -3.96
C ARG A 300 6.31 -11.60 -3.79
N THR A 301 6.73 -11.02 -2.67
CA THR A 301 6.59 -9.59 -2.38
C THR A 301 7.53 -8.73 -3.22
N GLU A 302 7.34 -7.42 -3.18
CA GLU A 302 8.09 -6.43 -3.99
C GLU A 302 9.60 -6.45 -3.77
N GLY A 303 10.05 -6.66 -2.52
CA GLY A 303 11.48 -6.63 -2.15
C GLY A 303 12.00 -5.23 -1.84
N LYS A 304 11.12 -4.28 -1.48
CA LYS A 304 11.50 -2.91 -1.12
C LYS A 304 11.96 -2.84 0.34
N ASN A 305 13.26 -2.82 0.55
CA ASN A 305 13.91 -2.75 1.86
C ASN A 305 14.46 -1.33 2.20
N VAL A 306 13.93 -0.31 1.57
CA VAL A 306 14.36 1.08 1.72
C VAL A 306 13.18 1.98 2.08
N GLY A 307 13.47 3.07 2.80
CA GLY A 307 12.50 4.06 3.24
C GLY A 307 12.64 5.39 2.51
N SER A 308 11.51 6.04 2.25
CA SER A 308 11.44 7.38 1.68
C SER A 308 10.81 8.36 2.67
N ILE A 309 11.10 9.65 2.45
CA ILE A 309 10.38 10.76 3.08
C ILE A 309 9.64 11.54 2.00
N THR A 310 8.63 12.30 2.41
CA THR A 310 8.00 13.28 1.52
C THR A 310 8.59 14.65 1.80
N LEU A 311 9.14 15.29 0.77
CA LEU A 311 9.56 16.67 0.78
C LEU A 311 8.55 17.50 0.02
N SER A 312 7.74 18.26 0.74
CA SER A 312 6.70 19.13 0.22
C SER A 312 6.98 20.59 0.59
N SER A 313 6.56 21.52 -0.26
CA SER A 313 6.63 22.95 0.02
C SER A 313 5.53 23.67 -0.77
N ASP A 314 4.79 24.55 -0.12
CA ASP A 314 3.74 25.36 -0.75
C ASP A 314 4.24 26.25 -1.89
N LYS A 315 5.54 26.47 -1.92
CA LYS A 315 6.20 27.27 -2.97
C LYS A 315 6.27 26.54 -4.32
N TYR A 316 6.24 25.21 -4.33
CA TYR A 316 6.46 24.39 -5.52
C TYR A 316 5.27 23.48 -5.80
N GLU A 317 5.01 23.24 -7.08
CA GLU A 317 3.91 22.39 -7.56
C GLU A 317 4.21 20.88 -7.45
N TYR A 318 5.37 20.50 -6.92
CA TYR A 318 5.82 19.11 -6.87
C TYR A 318 6.14 18.67 -5.44
N ASP A 319 5.81 17.44 -5.14
CA ASP A 319 6.30 16.70 -3.99
C ASP A 319 7.39 15.72 -4.42
N LEU A 320 8.46 15.67 -3.64
CA LEU A 320 9.58 14.76 -3.87
C LEU A 320 9.51 13.64 -2.83
N HIS A 321 9.73 12.42 -3.27
CA HIS A 321 9.78 11.24 -2.40
C HIS A 321 11.13 10.53 -2.57
N PRO A 322 12.24 11.11 -2.09
CA PRO A 322 13.54 10.48 -2.17
C PRO A 322 13.66 9.32 -1.19
N ILE A 323 14.40 8.28 -1.58
CA ILE A 323 14.87 7.25 -0.66
C ILE A 323 15.94 7.86 0.25
N VAL A 324 15.84 7.61 1.56
CA VAL A 324 16.73 8.20 2.57
C VAL A 324 17.38 7.21 3.53
N CYS A 325 16.85 5.97 3.61
CA CYS A 325 17.38 4.91 4.46
C CYS A 325 17.09 3.52 3.87
#